data_01096dd1f308f140ce61f4d309dd5681
#
_entry.id   01096dd1f308f140ce61f4d309dd5681
#
_cell.length_a   1.000
_cell.length_b   1.000
_cell.length_c   1.000
_cell.angle_alpha   90.00
_cell.angle_beta   90.00
_cell.angle_gamma   90.00
#
_symmetry.space_group_name_H-M   'P 1'
#
loop_
_entity.id
_entity.type
_entity.pdbx_description
1 polymer ?
#
loop_
_entity_poly.entity_id
_entity_poly.type
_entity_poly.pdbx_seq_one_letter_code
_entity_poly.pdbx_strand_id
1 'polypeptide(L)'
;MAKVLIFADTREPASGIEDYFAQYDCQIEKKMLVCGDYLLSDRVVVERKILQDFVKSIMDKRLFSQLKQMKENFDKPILIIEGEGSLYGYLNPNIIRGALAAIAVDLGI
;
A
#
# COMPACT_ATOMS: atom_id res chain seq x y z
N MET A 1 -17.34 19.37 12.12
CA MET A 1 -16.61 18.94 10.92
C MET A 1 -17.07 17.57 10.48
N ALA A 2 -17.13 17.36 9.19
CA ALA A 2 -17.43 16.03 8.66
C ALA A 2 -16.30 15.06 9.00
N LYS A 3 -16.66 13.83 9.35
CA LYS A 3 -15.67 12.78 9.55
C LYS A 3 -15.03 12.40 8.21
N VAL A 4 -13.76 12.07 8.26
CA VAL A 4 -13.08 11.46 7.11
C VAL A 4 -13.57 10.02 6.97
N LEU A 5 -14.01 9.66 5.78
CA LEU A 5 -14.47 8.30 5.48
C LEU A 5 -13.36 7.55 4.75
N ILE A 6 -12.98 6.40 5.30
CA ILE A 6 -11.96 5.54 4.72
C ILE A 6 -12.61 4.19 4.39
N PHE A 7 -12.47 3.73 3.16
CA PHE A 7 -12.88 2.38 2.78
C PHE A 7 -11.70 1.43 2.91
N ALA A 8 -11.89 0.34 3.64
CA ALA A 8 -10.89 -0.71 3.75
C ALA A 8 -11.36 -1.92 2.95
N ASP A 9 -10.43 -2.55 2.21
CA ASP A 9 -10.76 -3.74 1.42
C ASP A 9 -11.23 -4.85 2.35
N THR A 10 -12.33 -5.51 1.99
CA THR A 10 -12.89 -6.62 2.77
C THR A 10 -11.94 -7.80 2.90
N ARG A 11 -10.96 -7.93 1.99
CA ARG A 11 -9.96 -8.99 1.99
C ARG A 11 -8.76 -8.67 2.87
N GLU A 12 -8.64 -7.43 3.33
CA GLU A 12 -7.54 -7.01 4.19
C GLU A 12 -7.73 -7.60 5.59
N PRO A 13 -6.74 -8.33 6.14
CA PRO A 13 -6.85 -8.88 7.48
C PRO A 13 -6.94 -7.77 8.53
N ALA A 14 -7.65 -8.05 9.60
CA ALA A 14 -7.68 -7.14 10.75
C ALA A 14 -6.27 -6.98 11.31
N SER A 15 -5.74 -5.77 11.26
CA SER A 15 -4.34 -5.49 11.59
C SER A 15 -4.17 -4.59 12.80
N GLY A 16 -5.27 -4.18 13.45
CA GLY A 16 -5.22 -3.22 14.53
C GLY A 16 -5.14 -1.77 14.07
N ILE A 17 -4.88 -1.52 12.80
CA ILE A 17 -4.85 -0.15 12.24
C ILE A 17 -6.20 0.54 12.44
N GLU A 18 -7.29 -0.21 12.29
CA GLU A 18 -8.64 0.32 12.46
C GLU A 18 -8.86 0.88 13.86
N ASP A 19 -8.24 0.25 14.88
CA ASP A 19 -8.32 0.73 16.26
C ASP A 19 -7.61 2.08 16.43
N TYR A 20 -6.52 2.28 15.69
CA TYR A 20 -5.83 3.58 15.68
C TYR A 20 -6.69 4.66 15.03
N PHE A 21 -7.38 4.34 13.96
CA PHE A 21 -8.27 5.29 13.29
C PHE A 21 -9.41 5.74 14.19
N ALA A 22 -9.86 4.89 15.11
CA ALA A 22 -10.91 5.25 16.05
C ALA A 22 -10.51 6.41 16.99
N GLN A 23 -9.21 6.68 17.14
CA GLN A 23 -8.69 7.80 17.94
C GLN A 23 -8.77 9.14 17.20
N TYR A 24 -9.03 9.11 15.91
CA TYR A 24 -9.13 10.28 15.06
C TYR A 24 -10.56 10.44 14.56
N ASP A 25 -10.88 11.62 14.04
CA ASP A 25 -12.20 11.90 13.53
C ASP A 25 -12.40 11.28 12.14
N CYS A 26 -12.38 9.95 12.10
CA CYS A 26 -12.57 9.19 10.85
C CYS A 26 -13.45 7.97 11.07
N GLN A 27 -14.11 7.56 10.02
CA GLN A 27 -14.97 6.39 9.97
C GLN A 27 -14.40 5.41 8.94
N ILE A 28 -14.36 4.13 9.30
CA ILE A 28 -13.90 3.08 8.40
C ILE A 28 -15.07 2.20 8.01
N GLU A 29 -15.23 2.00 6.72
CA GLU A 29 -16.21 1.07 6.17
C GLU A 29 -15.50 0.01 5.33
N LYS A 30 -15.99 -1.22 5.37
CA LYS A 30 -15.48 -2.30 4.55
C LYS A 30 -16.15 -2.29 3.19
N LYS A 31 -15.33 -2.45 2.14
CA LYS A 31 -15.79 -2.49 0.76
C LYS A 31 -14.79 -3.32 -0.06
N MET A 32 -15.28 -4.03 -1.06
CA MET A 32 -14.38 -4.72 -1.99
C MET A 32 -13.79 -3.67 -2.95
N LEU A 33 -12.48 -3.45 -2.88
CA LEU A 33 -11.80 -2.47 -3.71
C LEU A 33 -11.27 -3.12 -4.98
N VAL A 34 -11.23 -2.35 -6.06
CA VAL A 34 -10.66 -2.80 -7.35
C VAL A 34 -9.17 -3.08 -7.19
N CYS A 35 -8.46 -2.22 -6.48
CA CYS A 35 -7.05 -2.40 -6.15
C CYS A 35 -6.75 -1.62 -4.88
N GLY A 36 -5.63 -1.97 -4.24
CA GLY A 36 -5.22 -1.35 -2.99
C GLY A 36 -5.95 -1.89 -1.77
N ASP A 37 -5.51 -1.46 -0.61
CA ASP A 37 -6.03 -1.93 0.68
C ASP A 37 -6.95 -0.90 1.34
N TYR A 38 -6.70 0.37 1.12
CA TYR A 38 -7.48 1.47 1.69
C TYR A 38 -7.75 2.53 0.63
N LEU A 39 -8.98 2.99 0.58
CA LEU A 39 -9.39 4.10 -0.29
C LEU A 39 -9.67 5.31 0.59
N LEU A 40 -8.89 6.36 0.40
CA LEU A 40 -9.00 7.60 1.20
C LEU A 40 -9.89 8.64 0.51
N SER A 41 -9.97 8.59 -0.80
CA SER A 41 -10.82 9.42 -1.63
C SER A 41 -10.92 8.78 -3.02
N ASP A 42 -11.67 9.38 -3.92
CA ASP A 42 -11.73 8.92 -5.32
C ASP A 42 -10.39 9.07 -6.06
N ARG A 43 -9.42 9.77 -5.47
CA ARG A 43 -8.11 10.04 -6.05
C ARG A 43 -6.97 9.31 -5.37
N VAL A 44 -7.12 8.92 -4.10
CA VAL A 44 -6.02 8.44 -3.27
C VAL A 44 -6.32 7.03 -2.78
N VAL A 45 -5.47 6.09 -3.17
CA VAL A 45 -5.51 4.69 -2.74
C VAL A 45 -4.19 4.33 -2.06
N VAL A 46 -4.27 3.50 -1.04
CA VAL A 46 -3.11 3.04 -0.27
C VAL A 46 -2.98 1.53 -0.38
N GLU A 47 -1.79 1.08 -0.74
CA GLU A 47 -1.38 -0.32 -0.63
C GLU A 47 -0.41 -0.42 0.55
N ARG A 48 -0.69 -1.35 1.46
CA ARG A 48 0.14 -1.61 2.62
C ARG A 48 0.79 -2.98 2.47
N LYS A 49 2.13 -3.02 2.55
CA LYS A 49 2.87 -4.27 2.46
C LYS A 49 3.80 -4.42 3.65
N ILE A 50 3.75 -5.57 4.29
CA ILE A 50 4.80 -5.92 5.24
C ILE A 50 6.08 -6.24 4.46
N LEU A 51 7.20 -6.10 5.13
CA LEU A 51 8.52 -6.22 4.51
C LEU A 51 8.70 -7.51 3.71
N GLN A 52 8.30 -8.65 4.27
CA GLN A 52 8.42 -9.94 3.61
C GLN A 52 7.59 -10.00 2.33
N ASP A 53 6.37 -9.48 2.36
CA ASP A 53 5.49 -9.46 1.19
C ASP A 53 6.01 -8.52 0.11
N PHE A 54 6.62 -7.41 0.51
CA PHE A 54 7.26 -6.48 -0.42
C PHE A 54 8.40 -7.19 -1.18
N VAL A 55 9.31 -7.82 -0.46
CA VAL A 55 10.43 -8.55 -1.06
C VAL A 55 9.93 -9.68 -1.95
N LYS A 56 8.95 -10.44 -1.47
CA LYS A 56 8.36 -11.55 -2.24
C LYS A 56 7.72 -11.04 -3.53
N SER A 57 7.03 -9.91 -3.48
CA SER A 57 6.38 -9.35 -4.67
C SER A 57 7.38 -8.85 -5.71
N ILE A 58 8.59 -8.43 -5.29
CA ILE A 58 9.67 -8.14 -6.22
C ILE A 58 10.15 -9.43 -6.89
N MET A 59 10.39 -10.47 -6.11
CA MET A 59 10.89 -11.76 -6.61
C MET A 59 9.88 -12.44 -7.55
N ASP A 60 8.60 -12.36 -7.23
CA ASP A 60 7.52 -12.94 -8.03
C ASP A 60 7.16 -12.07 -9.25
N LYS A 61 7.79 -10.91 -9.40
CA LYS A 61 7.58 -9.97 -10.49
C LYS A 61 6.15 -9.41 -10.57
N ARG A 62 5.42 -9.41 -9.46
CA ARG A 62 4.03 -8.90 -9.42
C ARG A 62 3.94 -7.48 -8.86
N LEU A 63 5.01 -6.98 -8.21
CA LEU A 63 4.98 -5.67 -7.55
C LEU A 63 4.60 -4.55 -8.52
N PHE A 64 5.32 -4.46 -9.64
CA PHE A 64 5.11 -3.36 -10.59
C PHE A 64 3.75 -3.42 -11.27
N SER A 65 3.24 -4.61 -11.56
CA SER A 65 1.90 -4.76 -12.15
C SER A 65 0.81 -4.31 -11.16
N GLN A 66 0.96 -4.62 -9.89
CA GLN A 66 0.04 -4.16 -8.84
C GLN A 66 0.05 -2.63 -8.73
N LEU A 67 1.25 -2.04 -8.64
CA LEU A 67 1.40 -0.59 -8.50
C LEU A 67 0.96 0.15 -9.75
N LYS A 68 1.22 -0.41 -10.92
CA LYS A 68 0.78 0.15 -12.18
C LYS A 68 -0.75 0.17 -12.28
N GLN A 69 -1.41 -0.89 -11.83
CA GLN A 69 -2.87 -0.93 -11.77
C GLN A 69 -3.42 0.18 -10.88
N MET A 70 -2.78 0.40 -9.72
CA MET A 70 -3.16 1.51 -8.83
C MET A 70 -3.00 2.86 -9.54
N LYS A 71 -1.89 3.04 -10.25
CA LYS A 71 -1.60 4.29 -10.96
C LYS A 71 -2.59 4.53 -12.11
N GLU A 72 -3.06 3.50 -12.76
CA GLU A 72 -4.04 3.60 -13.83
C GLU A 72 -5.43 3.98 -13.33
N ASN A 73 -5.77 3.64 -12.09
CA ASN A 73 -7.09 3.85 -11.52
C ASN A 73 -7.18 5.06 -10.59
N PHE A 74 -6.05 5.55 -10.09
CA PHE A 74 -6.03 6.63 -9.10
C PHE A 74 -4.94 7.64 -9.40
N ASP A 75 -5.22 8.91 -9.11
CA ASP A 75 -4.26 9.99 -9.32
C ASP A 75 -3.06 9.90 -8.40
N LYS A 76 -3.31 9.48 -7.14
CA LYS A 76 -2.28 9.45 -6.10
C LYS A 76 -2.29 8.10 -5.37
N PRO A 77 -1.66 7.09 -5.94
CA PRO A 77 -1.40 5.86 -5.22
C PRO A 77 -0.28 6.06 -4.21
N ILE A 78 -0.42 5.41 -3.06
CA ILE A 78 0.57 5.45 -1.98
C ILE A 78 0.92 4.02 -1.61
N LEU A 79 2.22 3.74 -1.51
CA LEU A 79 2.71 2.45 -1.03
C LEU A 79 3.32 2.63 0.36
N ILE A 80 2.81 1.88 1.32
CA ILE A 80 3.37 1.83 2.67
C ILE A 80 4.07 0.49 2.84
N ILE A 81 5.35 0.54 3.18
CA ILE A 81 6.14 -0.64 3.50
C ILE A 81 6.43 -0.61 4.99
N GLU A 82 6.07 -1.66 5.71
CA GLU A 82 6.25 -1.70 7.14
C GLU A 82 6.83 -3.03 7.60
N GLY A 83 7.48 -2.99 8.76
CA GLY A 83 8.08 -4.16 9.37
C GLY A 83 9.34 -3.81 10.14
N GLU A 84 9.83 -4.80 10.87
CA GLU A 84 11.07 -4.69 11.62
C GLU A 84 12.20 -5.37 10.87
N GLY A 85 13.41 -4.88 11.08
CA GLY A 85 14.60 -5.45 10.49
C GLY A 85 15.04 -4.74 9.22
N SER A 86 16.02 -5.33 8.54
CA SER A 86 16.63 -4.76 7.35
C SER A 86 15.99 -5.32 6.08
N LEU A 87 15.57 -4.45 5.18
CA LEU A 87 15.18 -4.83 3.81
C LEU A 87 16.26 -5.68 3.15
N TYR A 88 17.51 -5.34 3.42
CA TYR A 88 18.66 -5.91 2.73
C TYR A 88 19.02 -7.32 3.19
N GLY A 89 18.40 -7.82 4.25
CA GLY A 89 18.62 -9.19 4.72
C GLY A 89 17.97 -10.27 3.86
N TYR A 90 17.02 -9.90 2.99
CA TYR A 90 16.22 -10.85 2.21
C TYR A 90 16.61 -10.93 0.75
N LEU A 91 17.24 -9.88 0.23
CA LEU A 91 17.51 -9.76 -1.19
C LEU A 91 18.73 -8.86 -1.39
N ASN A 92 19.37 -8.97 -2.55
CA ASN A 92 20.48 -8.09 -2.90
C ASN A 92 20.06 -6.61 -2.77
N PRO A 93 20.80 -5.80 -2.02
CA PRO A 93 20.46 -4.39 -1.81
C PRO A 93 20.24 -3.59 -3.09
N ASN A 94 20.98 -3.89 -4.16
CA ASN A 94 20.83 -3.18 -5.42
C ASN A 94 19.51 -3.46 -6.10
N ILE A 95 18.96 -4.66 -5.94
CA ILE A 95 17.65 -5.02 -6.47
C ILE A 95 16.56 -4.23 -5.72
N ILE A 96 16.67 -4.15 -4.40
CA ILE A 96 15.71 -3.39 -3.58
C ILE A 96 15.78 -1.90 -3.90
N ARG A 97 16.98 -1.33 -3.98
CA ARG A 97 17.17 0.07 -4.34
C ARG A 97 16.64 0.39 -5.73
N GLY A 98 16.89 -0.51 -6.68
CA GLY A 98 16.37 -0.37 -8.04
C GLY A 98 14.84 -0.40 -8.07
N ALA A 99 14.22 -1.29 -7.31
CA ALA A 99 12.76 -1.36 -7.22
C ALA A 99 12.19 -0.08 -6.61
N LEU A 100 12.77 0.41 -5.51
CA LEU A 100 12.31 1.64 -4.87
C LEU A 100 12.49 2.85 -5.79
N ALA A 101 13.60 2.93 -6.50
CA ALA A 101 13.85 4.01 -7.45
C ALA A 101 12.84 3.98 -8.60
N ALA A 102 12.54 2.82 -9.15
CA ALA A 102 11.55 2.68 -10.22
C ALA A 102 10.15 3.05 -9.75
N ILE A 103 9.78 2.66 -8.53
CA ILE A 103 8.49 3.03 -7.94
C ILE A 103 8.38 4.55 -7.82
N ALA A 104 9.41 5.20 -7.28
CA ALA A 104 9.39 6.64 -7.03
C ALA A 104 9.49 7.44 -8.32
N VAL A 105 10.39 7.06 -9.25
CA VAL A 105 10.71 7.85 -10.43
C VAL A 105 9.81 7.50 -11.61
N ASP A 106 9.68 6.21 -11.93
CA ASP A 106 8.94 5.78 -13.12
C ASP A 106 7.44 5.77 -12.88
N LEU A 107 7.00 5.35 -11.70
CA LEU A 107 5.58 5.28 -11.37
C LEU A 107 5.08 6.50 -10.61
N GLY A 108 5.96 7.24 -9.95
CA GLY A 108 5.57 8.43 -9.19
C GLY A 108 4.78 8.10 -7.92
N ILE A 109 5.11 6.98 -7.30
CA ILE A 109 4.41 6.53 -6.09
C ILE A 109 5.23 6.78 -4.84
#